data_9cd1dc8092d126bae12268d9cf11b2d1
#
_entry.id   9cd1dc8092d126bae12268d9cf11b2d1
#
_cell.length_a   1.000
_cell.length_b   1.000
_cell.length_c   1.000
_cell.angle_alpha   90.00
_cell.angle_beta   90.00
_cell.angle_gamma   90.00
#
_symmetry.space_group_name_H-M   'P 1'
#
loop_
_entity.id
_entity.type
_entity.pdbx_description
1 polymer ?
#
loop_
_entity_poly.entity_id
_entity_poly.type
_entity_poly.pdbx_seq_one_letter_code
_entity_poly.pdbx_strand_id
1 'polypeptide(L)'
;MAAHLDAGPAALFLFAHQDDEFGVFERIASLRRQGVRVACAYLTDGQTASAGAATRNAESLAVLARLGVQPADVVFAGQLLGIGDARLPLHLETAGRWIGQWFDSFGAIEAIHVTAWEGGHHDHDALHALAVTLAAGRGLLGRTWQFSLYQAKGLPGPLFRVLAPMPANGAATASKIAFDARLRYLRLCLAYPSQRTTWIGLFPFVLLHYLLRGVQELQGVDPARIHERPHAGALYYEKRKFFTWHQMNAAIVAWRSTSFPS
;
A
#
# COMPACT_ATOMS: atom_id res chain seq x y z
N MET A 1 3.42 21.67 -5.54
CA MET A 1 3.20 20.95 -4.26
C MET A 1 3.28 21.99 -3.14
N ALA A 2 2.25 22.16 -2.30
CA ALA A 2 2.35 23.00 -1.11
C ALA A 2 3.34 22.36 -0.12
N ALA A 3 4.28 23.15 0.40
CA ALA A 3 5.23 22.65 1.39
C ALA A 3 4.51 22.37 2.71
N HIS A 4 4.69 21.17 3.25
CA HIS A 4 4.16 20.76 4.56
C HIS A 4 5.15 21.01 5.70
N LEU A 5 6.14 21.91 5.48
CA LEU A 5 7.29 22.10 6.36
C LEU A 5 6.93 22.61 7.77
N ASP A 6 5.84 23.38 7.89
CA ASP A 6 5.40 23.96 9.17
C ASP A 6 4.43 23.04 9.95
N ALA A 7 4.06 21.90 9.40
CA ALA A 7 3.23 20.91 10.08
C ALA A 7 4.13 19.95 10.87
N GLY A 8 3.76 19.62 12.12
CA GLY A 8 4.47 18.65 12.96
C GLY A 8 4.71 17.29 12.28
N PRO A 9 5.36 16.34 12.97
CA PRO A 9 5.70 15.03 12.40
C PRO A 9 4.50 14.34 11.78
N ALA A 10 4.69 13.72 10.61
CA ALA A 10 3.62 13.04 9.89
C ALA A 10 3.94 11.55 9.68
N ALA A 11 2.91 10.71 9.81
CA ALA A 11 2.95 9.33 9.34
C ALA A 11 2.42 9.27 7.91
N LEU A 12 3.23 8.73 7.00
CA LEU A 12 2.93 8.66 5.58
C LEU A 12 2.42 7.27 5.20
N PHE A 13 1.38 7.24 4.39
CA PHE A 13 0.80 6.00 3.86
C PHE A 13 0.83 6.05 2.34
N LEU A 14 1.46 5.04 1.75
CA LEU A 14 1.55 4.87 0.30
C LEU A 14 0.67 3.71 -0.11
N PHE A 15 -0.29 3.98 -0.97
CA PHE A 15 -1.22 3.03 -1.57
C PHE A 15 -1.03 2.99 -3.08
N ALA A 16 -1.16 1.82 -3.68
CA ALA A 16 -1.21 1.72 -5.14
C ALA A 16 -2.59 2.10 -5.65
N HIS A 17 -3.65 1.57 -5.01
CA HIS A 17 -5.04 1.74 -5.45
C HIS A 17 -5.92 2.29 -4.34
N GLN A 18 -7.03 2.88 -4.75
CA GLN A 18 -8.12 3.30 -3.87
C GLN A 18 -8.87 2.05 -3.41
N ASP A 19 -8.81 1.76 -2.15
CA ASP A 19 -9.24 0.64 -1.31
C ASP A 19 -8.11 -0.11 -0.57
N ASP A 20 -6.83 0.08 -0.94
CA ASP A 20 -5.69 -0.57 -0.26
C ASP A 20 -5.60 -0.24 1.24
N GLU A 21 -6.18 0.87 1.67
CA GLU A 21 -6.21 1.30 3.06
C GLU A 21 -6.88 0.29 4.01
N PHE A 22 -7.65 -0.69 3.48
CA PHE A 22 -8.24 -1.74 4.31
C PHE A 22 -7.18 -2.57 5.08
N GLY A 23 -5.97 -2.67 4.54
CA GLY A 23 -4.85 -3.34 5.20
C GLY A 23 -4.32 -2.63 6.44
N VAL A 24 -4.66 -1.34 6.63
CA VAL A 24 -4.08 -0.48 7.68
C VAL A 24 -5.09 0.41 8.42
N PHE A 25 -6.37 0.10 8.37
CA PHE A 25 -7.42 0.89 9.04
C PHE A 25 -7.12 1.15 10.52
N GLU A 26 -6.71 0.12 11.29
CA GLU A 26 -6.39 0.30 12.72
C GLU A 26 -5.16 1.18 12.92
N ARG A 27 -4.13 1.03 12.08
CA ARG A 27 -2.92 1.85 12.20
C ARG A 27 -3.21 3.32 11.96
N ILE A 28 -3.97 3.64 10.90
CA ILE A 28 -4.42 5.00 10.59
C ILE A 28 -5.23 5.56 11.77
N ALA A 29 -6.27 4.83 12.20
CA ALA A 29 -7.13 5.28 13.29
C ALA A 29 -6.37 5.44 14.61
N SER A 30 -5.41 4.54 14.92
CA SER A 30 -4.59 4.62 16.12
C SER A 30 -3.69 5.85 16.13
N LEU A 31 -3.00 6.13 15.02
CA LEU A 31 -2.17 7.34 14.89
C LEU A 31 -3.01 8.61 15.02
N ARG A 32 -4.19 8.65 14.40
CA ARG A 32 -5.09 9.81 14.53
C ARG A 32 -5.58 10.01 15.96
N ARG A 33 -5.90 8.92 16.71
CA ARG A 33 -6.23 9.02 18.14
C ARG A 33 -5.08 9.54 18.99
N GLN A 34 -3.83 9.28 18.58
CA GLN A 34 -2.61 9.78 19.23
C GLN A 34 -2.27 11.24 18.85
N GLY A 35 -3.08 11.87 17.98
CA GLY A 35 -2.82 13.22 17.50
C GLY A 35 -1.78 13.32 16.38
N VAL A 36 -1.27 12.19 15.89
CA VAL A 36 -0.29 12.18 14.80
C VAL A 36 -0.97 12.56 13.50
N ARG A 37 -0.35 13.46 12.73
CA ARG A 37 -0.80 13.77 11.37
C ARG A 37 -0.61 12.55 10.47
N VAL A 38 -1.63 12.19 9.71
CA VAL A 38 -1.59 11.10 8.73
C VAL A 38 -1.76 11.68 7.34
N ALA A 39 -0.79 11.43 6.46
CA ALA A 39 -0.86 11.81 5.06
C ALA A 39 -0.86 10.57 4.17
N CYS A 40 -1.72 10.56 3.14
CA CYS A 40 -1.94 9.42 2.26
C CYS A 40 -1.68 9.80 0.79
N ALA A 41 -1.01 8.93 0.05
CA ALA A 41 -0.81 9.09 -1.38
C ALA A 41 -1.18 7.82 -2.15
N TYR A 42 -1.92 7.97 -3.25
CA TYR A 42 -2.30 6.89 -4.17
C TYR A 42 -1.51 7.02 -5.47
N LEU A 43 -0.80 5.95 -5.86
CA LEU A 43 0.20 6.01 -6.94
C LEU A 43 -0.32 5.57 -8.31
N THR A 44 -1.56 5.07 -8.39
CA THR A 44 -2.29 4.88 -9.65
C THR A 44 -3.58 5.70 -9.64
N ASP A 45 -4.15 5.94 -10.82
CA ASP A 45 -5.44 6.62 -10.93
C ASP A 45 -6.61 5.73 -10.51
N GLY A 46 -6.35 4.42 -10.42
CA GLY A 46 -7.32 3.41 -10.06
C GLY A 46 -8.47 3.25 -11.06
N GLN A 47 -8.42 3.89 -12.21
CA GLN A 47 -9.50 3.81 -13.19
C GLN A 47 -9.64 2.40 -13.74
N THR A 48 -10.84 1.89 -13.71
CA THR A 48 -11.21 0.59 -14.29
C THR A 48 -12.28 0.76 -15.36
N ALA A 49 -12.57 -0.30 -16.09
CA ALA A 49 -13.67 -0.29 -17.06
C ALA A 49 -15.05 0.02 -16.44
N SER A 50 -15.21 -0.23 -15.13
CA SER A 50 -16.47 -0.06 -14.41
C SER A 50 -16.57 1.22 -13.57
N ALA A 51 -15.45 1.90 -13.32
CA ALA A 51 -15.42 3.08 -12.46
C ALA A 51 -14.29 4.05 -12.84
N GLY A 52 -14.61 5.32 -12.94
CA GLY A 52 -13.64 6.39 -13.17
C GLY A 52 -12.86 6.76 -11.89
N ALA A 53 -11.68 7.35 -12.07
CA ALA A 53 -10.80 7.79 -10.98
C ALA A 53 -11.51 8.69 -9.95
N ALA A 54 -12.34 9.63 -10.41
CA ALA A 54 -13.05 10.55 -9.52
C ALA A 54 -13.97 9.83 -8.52
N THR A 55 -14.68 8.79 -8.97
CA THR A 55 -15.56 7.99 -8.10
C THR A 55 -14.75 7.24 -7.05
N ARG A 56 -13.69 6.56 -7.46
CA ARG A 56 -12.80 5.82 -6.54
C ARG A 56 -12.13 6.74 -5.52
N ASN A 57 -11.64 7.89 -5.98
CA ASN A 57 -11.04 8.91 -5.11
C ASN A 57 -12.04 9.39 -4.04
N ALA A 58 -13.30 9.64 -4.42
CA ALA A 58 -14.33 10.07 -3.48
C ALA A 58 -14.66 8.98 -2.44
N GLU A 59 -14.65 7.71 -2.83
CA GLU A 59 -14.84 6.58 -1.91
C GLU A 59 -13.71 6.50 -0.88
N SER A 60 -12.44 6.55 -1.30
CA SER A 60 -11.30 6.55 -0.39
C SER A 60 -11.27 7.79 0.51
N LEU A 61 -11.56 8.98 -0.01
CA LEU A 61 -11.70 10.19 0.82
C LEU A 61 -12.75 10.02 1.92
N ALA A 62 -13.91 9.45 1.58
CA ALA A 62 -14.98 9.22 2.55
C ALA A 62 -14.58 8.20 3.62
N VAL A 63 -13.84 7.15 3.26
CA VAL A 63 -13.32 6.16 4.21
C VAL A 63 -12.24 6.75 5.09
N LEU A 64 -11.25 7.43 4.53
CA LEU A 64 -10.16 8.07 5.25
C LEU A 64 -10.68 9.15 6.22
N ALA A 65 -11.68 9.93 5.83
CA ALA A 65 -12.35 10.91 6.72
C ALA A 65 -12.96 10.23 7.95
N ARG A 66 -13.57 9.04 7.80
CA ARG A 66 -14.10 8.26 8.94
C ARG A 66 -13.00 7.69 9.85
N LEU A 67 -11.77 7.62 9.38
CA LEU A 67 -10.57 7.28 10.16
C LEU A 67 -9.89 8.52 10.76
N GLY A 68 -10.39 9.72 10.48
CA GLY A 68 -9.88 10.99 11.02
C GLY A 68 -8.79 11.65 10.17
N VAL A 69 -8.55 11.18 8.95
CA VAL A 69 -7.60 11.81 8.01
C VAL A 69 -8.26 13.02 7.38
N GLN A 70 -7.52 14.14 7.29
CA GLN A 70 -8.03 15.35 6.65
C GLN A 70 -7.94 15.23 5.12
N PRO A 71 -8.94 15.69 4.36
CA PRO A 71 -8.89 15.64 2.89
C PRO A 71 -7.67 16.34 2.30
N ALA A 72 -7.17 17.42 2.93
CA ALA A 72 -5.97 18.14 2.52
C ALA A 72 -4.68 17.31 2.66
N ASP A 73 -4.71 16.23 3.44
CA ASP A 73 -3.60 15.30 3.64
C ASP A 73 -3.67 14.09 2.70
N VAL A 74 -4.57 14.08 1.72
CA VAL A 74 -4.74 12.99 0.77
C VAL A 74 -4.39 13.46 -0.64
N VAL A 75 -3.49 12.74 -1.32
CA VAL A 75 -3.04 13.06 -2.68
C VAL A 75 -3.25 11.87 -3.61
N PHE A 76 -3.94 12.10 -4.72
CA PHE A 76 -4.10 11.11 -5.79
C PHE A 76 -3.03 11.34 -6.86
N ALA A 77 -1.79 10.98 -6.51
CA ALA A 77 -0.61 11.21 -7.32
C ALA A 77 -0.69 10.48 -8.67
N GLY A 78 -1.22 9.26 -8.70
CA GLY A 78 -1.38 8.49 -9.93
C GLY A 78 -2.23 9.22 -10.96
N GLN A 79 -3.32 9.87 -10.54
CA GLN A 79 -4.14 10.69 -11.42
C GLN A 79 -3.39 11.93 -11.92
N LEU A 80 -2.61 12.59 -11.04
CA LEU A 80 -1.80 13.75 -11.43
C LEU A 80 -0.68 13.42 -12.41
N LEU A 81 -0.14 12.20 -12.31
CA LEU A 81 0.98 11.71 -13.11
C LEU A 81 0.53 10.93 -14.35
N GLY A 82 -0.75 10.67 -14.52
CA GLY A 82 -1.29 9.85 -15.60
C GLY A 82 -0.87 8.37 -15.51
N ILE A 83 -0.69 7.85 -14.28
CA ILE A 83 -0.33 6.45 -14.04
C ILE A 83 -1.63 5.65 -13.84
N GLY A 84 -2.00 4.88 -14.84
CA GLY A 84 -3.20 4.04 -14.81
C GLY A 84 -3.09 2.86 -13.84
N ASP A 85 -4.23 2.27 -13.48
CA ASP A 85 -4.32 1.01 -12.74
C ASP A 85 -3.53 -0.09 -13.47
N ALA A 86 -2.83 -0.93 -12.73
CA ALA A 86 -1.95 -1.99 -13.24
C ALA A 86 -0.75 -1.51 -14.09
N ARG A 87 -0.35 -0.24 -13.97
CA ARG A 87 0.72 0.36 -14.79
C ARG A 87 1.91 0.90 -14.00
N LEU A 88 1.89 0.87 -12.68
CA LEU A 88 2.96 1.46 -11.85
C LEU A 88 4.37 0.91 -12.18
N PRO A 89 4.57 -0.40 -12.46
CA PRO A 89 5.90 -0.90 -12.83
C PRO A 89 6.49 -0.30 -14.10
N LEU A 90 5.65 0.26 -14.97
CA LEU A 90 6.06 0.92 -16.23
C LEU A 90 6.42 2.41 -16.02
N HIS A 91 6.17 2.96 -14.83
CA HIS A 91 6.31 4.38 -14.51
C HIS A 91 7.18 4.62 -13.26
N LEU A 92 8.10 3.70 -12.93
CA LEU A 92 8.92 3.75 -11.70
C LEU A 92 9.73 5.06 -11.58
N GLU A 93 10.28 5.57 -12.69
CA GLU A 93 11.03 6.82 -12.66
C GLU A 93 10.16 8.01 -12.27
N THR A 94 9.01 8.16 -12.92
CA THR A 94 8.07 9.27 -12.67
C THR A 94 7.50 9.19 -11.27
N ALA A 95 7.04 8.00 -10.85
CA ALA A 95 6.50 7.76 -9.52
C ALA A 95 7.58 7.93 -8.44
N GLY A 96 8.78 7.42 -8.67
CA GLY A 96 9.89 7.52 -7.72
C GLY A 96 10.34 8.96 -7.49
N ARG A 97 10.43 9.76 -8.56
CA ARG A 97 10.73 11.20 -8.45
C ARG A 97 9.66 11.92 -7.64
N TRP A 98 8.40 11.65 -7.90
CA TRP A 98 7.29 12.25 -7.17
C TRP A 98 7.28 11.84 -5.69
N ILE A 99 7.44 10.55 -5.37
CA ILE A 99 7.51 10.06 -3.97
C ILE A 99 8.68 10.71 -3.24
N GLY A 100 9.85 10.81 -3.88
CA GLY A 100 11.01 11.46 -3.30
C GLY A 100 10.72 12.91 -2.93
N GLN A 101 10.16 13.70 -3.84
CA GLN A 101 9.75 15.08 -3.59
C GLN A 101 8.66 15.18 -2.53
N TRP A 102 7.74 14.21 -2.48
CA TRP A 102 6.70 14.18 -1.47
C TRP A 102 7.28 13.90 -0.08
N PHE A 103 8.22 12.97 0.07
CA PHE A 103 8.94 12.77 1.34
C PHE A 103 9.68 14.03 1.77
N ASP A 104 10.39 14.69 0.84
CA ASP A 104 11.17 15.90 1.11
C ASP A 104 10.29 17.13 1.44
N SER A 105 8.98 17.06 1.15
CA SER A 105 8.04 18.14 1.50
C SER A 105 7.60 18.12 2.97
N PHE A 106 7.93 17.09 3.74
CA PHE A 106 7.63 17.00 5.17
C PHE A 106 8.86 17.38 6.01
N GLY A 107 8.66 18.26 7.00
CA GLY A 107 9.74 18.66 7.93
C GLY A 107 10.23 17.51 8.81
N ALA A 108 9.34 16.60 9.18
CA ALA A 108 9.66 15.37 9.92
C ALA A 108 8.72 14.23 9.53
N ILE A 109 9.28 13.06 9.26
CA ILE A 109 8.54 11.83 8.99
C ILE A 109 8.65 10.92 10.22
N GLU A 110 7.52 10.64 10.86
CA GLU A 110 7.45 9.75 12.01
C GLU A 110 7.48 8.29 11.58
N ALA A 111 6.72 7.94 10.54
CA ALA A 111 6.68 6.60 9.98
C ALA A 111 6.24 6.64 8.51
N ILE A 112 6.67 5.64 7.74
CA ILE A 112 6.21 5.37 6.38
C ILE A 112 5.54 3.99 6.40
N HIS A 113 4.36 3.89 5.80
CA HIS A 113 3.62 2.64 5.65
C HIS A 113 3.37 2.38 4.16
N VAL A 114 3.70 1.18 3.70
CA VAL A 114 3.58 0.78 2.30
C VAL A 114 3.08 -0.67 2.20
N THR A 115 2.47 -1.02 1.08
CA THR A 115 2.07 -2.40 0.77
C THR A 115 3.25 -3.36 0.85
N ALA A 116 3.02 -4.60 1.30
CA ALA A 116 4.09 -5.58 1.53
C ALA A 116 4.67 -6.12 0.22
N TRP A 117 5.93 -6.56 0.29
CA TRP A 117 6.59 -7.35 -0.75
C TRP A 117 6.08 -8.78 -0.71
N GLU A 118 4.98 -9.07 -1.42
CA GLU A 118 4.27 -10.32 -1.23
C GLU A 118 3.80 -11.03 -2.51
N GLY A 119 3.99 -10.42 -3.69
CA GLY A 119 3.62 -11.03 -4.96
C GLY A 119 2.11 -11.12 -5.19
N GLY A 120 1.33 -10.25 -4.55
CA GLY A 120 -0.11 -10.12 -4.70
C GLY A 120 -0.47 -9.38 -5.98
N HIS A 121 -0.35 -8.05 -5.96
CA HIS A 121 -0.51 -7.19 -7.12
C HIS A 121 0.84 -6.60 -7.53
N HIS A 122 1.10 -6.52 -8.82
CA HIS A 122 2.38 -5.98 -9.31
C HIS A 122 2.56 -4.49 -9.02
N ASP A 123 1.49 -3.69 -8.94
CA ASP A 123 1.59 -2.31 -8.50
C ASP A 123 1.97 -2.19 -7.02
N HIS A 124 1.53 -3.14 -6.15
CA HIS A 124 1.93 -3.18 -4.75
C HIS A 124 3.43 -3.45 -4.60
N ASP A 125 3.95 -4.44 -5.33
CA ASP A 125 5.37 -4.77 -5.32
C ASP A 125 6.20 -3.62 -5.91
N ALA A 126 5.75 -2.98 -6.99
CA ALA A 126 6.40 -1.81 -7.56
C ALA A 126 6.46 -0.63 -6.57
N LEU A 127 5.34 -0.34 -5.90
CA LEU A 127 5.26 0.70 -4.88
C LEU A 127 6.16 0.41 -3.69
N HIS A 128 6.20 -0.86 -3.24
CA HIS A 128 7.11 -1.31 -2.20
C HIS A 128 8.57 -1.04 -2.56
N ALA A 129 9.00 -1.45 -3.75
CA ALA A 129 10.37 -1.24 -4.22
C ALA A 129 10.75 0.25 -4.28
N LEU A 130 9.84 1.10 -4.76
CA LEU A 130 9.99 2.55 -4.77
C LEU A 130 10.16 3.11 -3.36
N ALA A 131 9.21 2.83 -2.47
CA ALA A 131 9.20 3.38 -1.12
C ALA A 131 10.41 2.95 -0.31
N VAL A 132 10.79 1.67 -0.36
CA VAL A 132 11.94 1.13 0.39
C VAL A 132 13.25 1.72 -0.13
N THR A 133 13.44 1.81 -1.44
CA THR A 133 14.65 2.40 -2.03
C THR A 133 14.80 3.87 -1.65
N LEU A 134 13.72 4.64 -1.73
CA LEU A 134 13.73 6.08 -1.42
C LEU A 134 13.87 6.35 0.08
N ALA A 135 13.29 5.50 0.92
CA ALA A 135 13.46 5.55 2.37
C ALA A 135 14.90 5.20 2.78
N ALA A 136 15.52 4.22 2.12
CA ALA A 136 16.93 3.87 2.33
C ALA A 136 17.86 5.07 2.08
N GLY A 137 17.71 5.73 0.95
CA GLY A 137 18.49 6.92 0.60
C GLY A 137 18.34 8.11 1.54
N ARG A 138 17.32 8.10 2.41
CA ARG A 138 17.02 9.16 3.41
C ARG A 138 17.24 8.71 4.85
N GLY A 139 17.76 7.52 5.10
CA GLY A 139 17.96 6.99 6.45
C GLY A 139 16.64 6.68 7.19
N LEU A 140 15.55 6.44 6.46
CA LEU A 140 14.21 6.25 7.03
C LEU A 140 13.78 4.78 7.15
N LEU A 141 14.65 3.80 6.80
CA LEU A 141 14.30 2.37 6.84
C LEU A 141 13.78 1.93 8.22
N GLY A 142 14.40 2.38 9.31
CA GLY A 142 13.99 2.04 10.67
C GLY A 142 12.59 2.57 11.06
N ARG A 143 12.01 3.45 10.24
CA ARG A 143 10.66 4.01 10.40
C ARG A 143 9.71 3.57 9.29
N THR A 144 10.14 2.65 8.41
CA THR A 144 9.35 2.17 7.28
C THR A 144 8.77 0.80 7.61
N TRP A 145 7.46 0.68 7.42
CA TRP A 145 6.67 -0.50 7.74
C TRP A 145 5.90 -0.97 6.52
N GLN A 146 5.77 -2.27 6.38
CA GLN A 146 4.95 -2.88 5.35
C GLN A 146 3.73 -3.58 5.95
N PHE A 147 2.62 -3.55 5.20
CA PHE A 147 1.38 -4.22 5.56
C PHE A 147 0.92 -5.14 4.43
N SER A 148 0.49 -6.35 4.79
CA SER A 148 0.00 -7.33 3.82
C SER A 148 -1.43 -7.03 3.39
N LEU A 149 -1.71 -7.23 2.12
CA LEU A 149 -3.07 -7.18 1.55
C LEU A 149 -3.52 -8.58 1.14
N TYR A 150 -2.87 -9.17 0.16
CA TYR A 150 -3.18 -10.54 -0.28
C TYR A 150 -2.04 -11.17 -1.08
N GLN A 151 -1.84 -12.48 -0.92
CA GLN A 151 -0.80 -13.25 -1.61
C GLN A 151 -1.22 -14.72 -1.79
N ALA A 152 -0.60 -15.40 -2.76
CA ALA A 152 -0.99 -16.77 -3.14
C ALA A 152 0.07 -17.84 -2.84
N LYS A 153 1.00 -17.57 -1.91
CA LYS A 153 2.10 -18.51 -1.58
C LYS A 153 1.56 -19.89 -1.18
N GLY A 154 1.97 -20.90 -1.93
CA GLY A 154 1.61 -22.31 -1.66
C GLY A 154 0.13 -22.64 -1.82
N LEU A 155 -0.68 -21.76 -2.43
CA LEU A 155 -2.09 -22.04 -2.69
C LEU A 155 -2.32 -22.42 -4.15
N PRO A 156 -3.19 -23.40 -4.45
CA PRO A 156 -3.52 -23.79 -5.81
C PRO A 156 -4.51 -22.81 -6.46
N GLY A 157 -4.52 -22.78 -7.79
CA GLY A 157 -5.50 -22.03 -8.59
C GLY A 157 -5.57 -20.55 -8.22
N PRO A 158 -6.77 -19.96 -8.17
CA PRO A 158 -6.98 -18.54 -7.87
C PRO A 158 -7.04 -18.23 -6.36
N LEU A 159 -6.78 -19.20 -5.49
CA LEU A 159 -6.84 -18.99 -4.04
C LEU A 159 -5.72 -18.07 -3.56
N PHE A 160 -6.02 -17.28 -2.52
CA PHE A 160 -5.08 -16.34 -1.90
C PHE A 160 -5.37 -16.21 -0.39
N ARG A 161 -4.38 -15.70 0.35
CA ARG A 161 -4.50 -15.29 1.76
C ARG A 161 -4.63 -13.79 1.83
N VAL A 162 -5.41 -13.29 2.78
CA VAL A 162 -5.65 -11.88 3.02
C VAL A 162 -5.11 -11.48 4.39
N LEU A 163 -4.48 -10.32 4.49
CA LEU A 163 -3.94 -9.73 5.73
C LEU A 163 -2.99 -10.68 6.48
N ALA A 164 -2.25 -11.50 5.73
CA ALA A 164 -1.33 -12.49 6.29
C ALA A 164 0.12 -12.14 5.96
N PRO A 165 0.92 -11.67 6.93
CA PRO A 165 2.31 -11.32 6.72
C PRO A 165 3.14 -12.46 6.13
N MET A 166 4.05 -12.12 5.22
CA MET A 166 5.00 -13.08 4.65
C MET A 166 6.13 -13.34 5.64
N PRO A 167 6.37 -14.59 6.08
CA PRO A 167 7.49 -14.89 7.00
C PRO A 167 8.86 -14.49 6.43
N ALA A 168 9.02 -14.51 5.12
CA ALA A 168 10.26 -14.09 4.46
C ALA A 168 10.58 -12.60 4.61
N ASN A 169 9.60 -11.78 4.98
CA ASN A 169 9.78 -10.34 5.23
C ASN A 169 10.11 -10.03 6.70
N GLY A 170 10.41 -11.05 7.51
CA GLY A 170 10.79 -10.88 8.91
C GLY A 170 9.62 -11.00 9.91
N ALA A 171 9.90 -10.68 11.16
CA ALA A 171 8.93 -10.76 12.24
C ALA A 171 7.82 -9.71 12.09
N ALA A 172 6.58 -10.12 12.35
CA ALA A 172 5.44 -9.22 12.37
C ALA A 172 5.14 -8.73 13.78
N THR A 173 4.82 -7.45 13.89
CA THR A 173 4.28 -6.85 15.11
C THR A 173 2.76 -6.78 14.98
N ALA A 174 2.05 -7.43 15.90
CA ALA A 174 0.59 -7.51 15.91
C ALA A 174 -0.02 -6.50 16.90
N SER A 175 -0.98 -5.74 16.43
CA SER A 175 -1.84 -4.86 17.25
C SER A 175 -3.25 -5.44 17.31
N LYS A 176 -3.78 -5.63 18.53
CA LYS A 176 -5.16 -6.10 18.72
C LYS A 176 -6.15 -5.00 18.32
N ILE A 177 -7.18 -5.40 17.61
CA ILE A 177 -8.30 -4.53 17.20
C ILE A 177 -9.48 -4.79 18.12
N ALA A 178 -10.00 -3.76 18.78
CA ALA A 178 -11.19 -3.85 19.62
C ALA A 178 -12.40 -4.33 18.78
N PHE A 179 -13.32 -5.05 19.40
CA PHE A 179 -14.43 -5.71 18.68
C PHE A 179 -15.33 -4.72 17.94
N ASP A 180 -15.66 -3.60 18.56
CA ASP A 180 -16.41 -2.50 17.94
C ASP A 180 -15.70 -1.88 16.74
N ALA A 181 -14.37 -1.75 16.83
CA ALA A 181 -13.56 -1.29 15.72
C ALA A 181 -13.54 -2.29 14.55
N ARG A 182 -13.53 -3.61 14.83
CA ARG A 182 -13.64 -4.64 13.79
C ARG A 182 -14.93 -4.49 12.99
N LEU A 183 -16.07 -4.31 13.67
CA LEU A 183 -17.35 -4.11 13.02
C LEU A 183 -17.38 -2.82 12.19
N ARG A 184 -16.76 -1.76 12.70
CA ARG A 184 -16.61 -0.51 11.97
C ARG A 184 -15.77 -0.71 10.69
N TYR A 185 -14.64 -1.39 10.78
CA TYR A 185 -13.76 -1.64 9.63
C TYR A 185 -14.41 -2.55 8.58
N LEU A 186 -15.17 -3.56 8.99
CA LEU A 186 -15.97 -4.35 8.05
C LEU A 186 -16.98 -3.50 7.27
N ARG A 187 -17.61 -2.51 7.95
CA ARG A 187 -18.49 -1.55 7.25
C ARG A 187 -17.72 -0.64 6.30
N LEU A 188 -16.48 -0.25 6.65
CA LEU A 188 -15.63 0.53 5.75
C LEU A 188 -15.25 -0.25 4.50
N CYS A 189 -14.97 -1.55 4.59
CA CYS A 189 -14.74 -2.40 3.43
C CYS A 189 -15.91 -2.40 2.42
N LEU A 190 -17.13 -2.17 2.88
CA LEU A 190 -18.32 -2.08 2.02
C LEU A 190 -18.56 -0.67 1.46
N ALA A 191 -17.71 0.29 1.80
CA ALA A 191 -17.83 1.68 1.36
C ALA A 191 -17.16 1.96 0.01
N TYR A 192 -16.82 0.90 -0.74
CA TYR A 192 -16.24 0.98 -2.09
C TYR A 192 -17.16 0.34 -3.13
N PRO A 193 -18.34 0.90 -3.40
CA PRO A 193 -19.29 0.32 -4.38
C PRO A 193 -18.69 0.18 -5.78
N SER A 194 -17.76 1.04 -6.17
CA SER A 194 -17.06 0.94 -7.45
C SER A 194 -16.19 -0.33 -7.56
N GLN A 195 -15.75 -0.90 -6.41
CA GLN A 195 -14.90 -2.09 -6.32
C GLN A 195 -15.69 -3.34 -5.89
N ARG A 196 -17.01 -3.33 -6.06
CA ARG A 196 -17.90 -4.42 -5.63
C ARG A 196 -17.44 -5.80 -6.08
N THR A 197 -16.98 -5.93 -7.33
CA THR A 197 -16.51 -7.21 -7.87
C THR A 197 -15.28 -7.73 -7.13
N THR A 198 -14.32 -6.86 -6.83
CA THR A 198 -13.12 -7.17 -6.05
C THR A 198 -13.52 -7.58 -4.63
N TRP A 199 -14.42 -6.82 -4.01
CA TRP A 199 -14.86 -7.07 -2.64
C TRP A 199 -15.70 -8.33 -2.48
N ILE A 200 -16.44 -8.79 -3.49
CA ILE A 200 -17.09 -10.11 -3.45
C ILE A 200 -16.04 -11.22 -3.23
N GLY A 201 -14.87 -11.10 -3.83
CA GLY A 201 -13.78 -12.08 -3.65
C GLY A 201 -13.00 -11.91 -2.33
N LEU A 202 -12.76 -10.67 -1.89
CA LEU A 202 -11.93 -10.36 -0.71
C LEU A 202 -12.70 -10.42 0.61
N PHE A 203 -13.93 -9.93 0.63
CA PHE A 203 -14.70 -9.71 1.86
C PHE A 203 -14.86 -10.94 2.75
N PRO A 204 -15.14 -12.15 2.25
CA PRO A 204 -15.23 -13.33 3.10
C PRO A 204 -13.95 -13.59 3.91
N PHE A 205 -12.79 -13.41 3.31
CA PHE A 205 -11.50 -13.62 3.97
C PHE A 205 -11.18 -12.52 4.98
N VAL A 206 -11.49 -11.27 4.65
CA VAL A 206 -11.37 -10.13 5.56
C VAL A 206 -12.29 -10.29 6.76
N LEU A 207 -13.53 -10.71 6.53
CA LEU A 207 -14.51 -11.02 7.59
C LEU A 207 -13.96 -12.11 8.54
N LEU A 208 -13.47 -13.22 7.99
CA LEU A 208 -12.88 -14.29 8.79
C LEU A 208 -11.66 -13.82 9.58
N HIS A 209 -10.80 -13.01 8.97
CA HIS A 209 -9.64 -12.42 9.65
C HIS A 209 -10.08 -11.56 10.86
N TYR A 210 -11.03 -10.65 10.67
CA TYR A 210 -11.51 -9.80 11.76
C TYR A 210 -12.25 -10.60 12.85
N LEU A 211 -13.00 -11.62 12.49
CA LEU A 211 -13.74 -12.45 13.48
C LEU A 211 -12.79 -13.34 14.27
N LEU A 212 -11.87 -14.04 13.59
CA LEU A 212 -11.04 -15.09 14.21
C LEU A 212 -9.75 -14.56 14.81
N ARG A 213 -9.07 -13.63 14.14
CA ARG A 213 -7.78 -13.09 14.58
C ARG A 213 -7.91 -11.71 15.23
N GLY A 214 -8.64 -10.81 14.59
CA GLY A 214 -8.90 -9.46 15.08
C GLY A 214 -7.64 -8.67 15.43
N VAL A 215 -6.62 -8.81 14.59
CA VAL A 215 -5.33 -8.13 14.73
C VAL A 215 -4.97 -7.42 13.43
N GLN A 216 -4.17 -6.38 13.52
CA GLN A 216 -3.45 -5.80 12.40
C GLN A 216 -1.97 -6.06 12.60
N GLU A 217 -1.32 -6.54 11.55
CA GLU A 217 0.10 -6.92 11.60
C GLU A 217 0.92 -6.04 10.66
N LEU A 218 2.05 -5.55 11.15
CA LEU A 218 3.03 -4.79 10.39
C LEU A 218 4.39 -5.47 10.50
N GLN A 219 5.19 -5.37 9.43
CA GLN A 219 6.58 -5.83 9.42
C GLN A 219 7.49 -4.66 9.10
N GLY A 220 8.69 -4.62 9.65
CA GLY A 220 9.75 -3.75 9.16
C GLY A 220 10.10 -4.11 7.71
N VAL A 221 10.72 -3.19 7.00
CA VAL A 221 11.18 -3.45 5.62
C VAL A 221 12.65 -3.83 5.60
N ASP A 222 13.01 -4.71 4.67
CA ASP A 222 14.40 -5.07 4.36
C ASP A 222 14.69 -4.70 2.90
N PRO A 223 15.62 -3.76 2.64
CA PRO A 223 15.94 -3.33 1.28
C PRO A 223 16.57 -4.44 0.42
N ALA A 224 17.10 -5.51 1.01
CA ALA A 224 17.60 -6.65 0.26
C ALA A 224 16.47 -7.44 -0.41
N ARG A 225 15.28 -7.45 0.20
CA ARG A 225 14.14 -8.23 -0.29
C ARG A 225 13.63 -7.83 -1.67
N ILE A 226 13.76 -6.56 -2.05
CA ILE A 226 13.30 -6.11 -3.38
C ILE A 226 14.11 -6.69 -4.56
N HIS A 227 15.25 -7.32 -4.27
CA HIS A 227 16.08 -8.02 -5.26
C HIS A 227 15.74 -9.51 -5.37
N GLU A 228 14.89 -10.01 -4.50
CA GLU A 228 14.52 -11.40 -4.44
C GLU A 228 13.04 -11.57 -4.82
N ARG A 229 12.74 -12.70 -5.45
CA ARG A 229 11.34 -13.06 -5.70
C ARG A 229 10.57 -13.09 -4.37
N PRO A 230 9.37 -12.48 -4.27
CA PRO A 230 8.61 -12.43 -3.02
C PRO A 230 8.45 -13.78 -2.34
N HIS A 231 8.17 -14.83 -3.12
CA HIS A 231 8.11 -16.23 -2.62
C HIS A 231 8.32 -17.24 -3.76
N ALA A 232 8.59 -18.49 -3.40
CA ALA A 232 8.66 -19.59 -4.36
C ALA A 232 7.28 -19.88 -4.99
N GLY A 233 7.30 -20.40 -6.21
CA GLY A 233 6.08 -20.70 -6.99
C GLY A 233 5.53 -19.47 -7.72
N ALA A 234 4.40 -19.64 -8.39
CA ALA A 234 3.79 -18.57 -9.17
C ALA A 234 3.20 -17.48 -8.26
N LEU A 235 3.58 -16.22 -8.50
CA LEU A 235 3.02 -15.05 -7.82
C LEU A 235 1.56 -14.86 -8.23
N TYR A 236 0.74 -14.18 -7.42
CA TYR A 236 -0.67 -14.04 -7.74
C TYR A 236 -0.90 -13.29 -9.05
N TYR A 237 -0.17 -12.21 -9.29
CA TYR A 237 -0.25 -11.49 -10.56
C TYR A 237 0.23 -12.31 -11.77
N GLU A 238 1.13 -13.29 -11.59
CA GLU A 238 1.51 -14.25 -12.65
C GLU A 238 0.39 -15.23 -12.94
N LYS A 239 -0.27 -15.76 -11.90
CA LYS A 239 -1.46 -16.63 -12.04
C LYS A 239 -2.59 -15.92 -12.78
N ARG A 240 -2.73 -14.62 -12.55
CA ARG A 240 -3.72 -13.76 -13.24
C ARG A 240 -3.26 -13.29 -14.62
N LYS A 241 -2.02 -13.59 -15.03
CA LYS A 241 -1.41 -13.18 -16.31
C LYS A 241 -1.35 -11.66 -16.50
N PHE A 242 -1.25 -10.90 -15.43
CA PHE A 242 -1.13 -9.44 -15.48
C PHE A 242 0.32 -9.01 -15.71
N PHE A 243 1.26 -9.66 -15.03
CA PHE A 243 2.66 -9.31 -15.04
C PHE A 243 3.49 -10.55 -14.69
N THR A 244 4.81 -10.52 -14.89
CA THR A 244 5.73 -11.59 -14.47
C THR A 244 6.79 -11.06 -13.53
N TRP A 245 7.34 -11.92 -12.68
CA TRP A 245 8.49 -11.57 -11.85
C TRP A 245 9.68 -11.06 -12.69
N HIS A 246 9.94 -11.69 -13.84
CA HIS A 246 11.03 -11.26 -14.72
C HIS A 246 10.85 -9.81 -15.18
N GLN A 247 9.64 -9.42 -15.58
CA GLN A 247 9.32 -8.04 -15.97
C GLN A 247 9.47 -7.08 -14.80
N MET A 248 8.98 -7.47 -13.60
CA MET A 248 9.11 -6.66 -12.37
C MET A 248 10.56 -6.41 -12.02
N ASN A 249 11.37 -7.48 -11.94
CA ASN A 249 12.78 -7.38 -11.61
C ASN A 249 13.55 -6.53 -12.63
N ALA A 250 13.30 -6.73 -13.93
CA ALA A 250 13.92 -5.93 -14.99
C ALA A 250 13.55 -4.43 -14.85
N ALA A 251 12.32 -4.10 -14.57
CA ALA A 251 11.86 -2.72 -14.36
C ALA A 251 12.55 -2.06 -13.15
N ILE A 252 12.61 -2.78 -12.01
CA ILE A 252 13.27 -2.29 -10.79
C ILE A 252 14.77 -2.07 -11.03
N VAL A 253 15.47 -3.02 -11.67
CA VAL A 253 16.90 -2.91 -11.96
C VAL A 253 17.16 -1.72 -12.90
N ALA A 254 16.40 -1.58 -13.98
CA ALA A 254 16.53 -0.46 -14.91
C ALA A 254 16.31 0.89 -14.21
N TRP A 255 15.25 1.02 -13.42
CA TRP A 255 14.97 2.24 -12.66
C TRP A 255 16.10 2.59 -11.69
N ARG A 256 16.61 1.62 -10.94
CA ARG A 256 17.67 1.87 -9.96
C ARG A 256 18.98 2.30 -10.62
N SER A 257 19.35 1.68 -11.74
CA SER A 257 20.58 2.04 -12.46
C SER A 257 20.54 3.45 -13.03
N THR A 258 19.36 3.96 -13.40
CA THR A 258 19.20 5.32 -13.91
C THR A 258 19.07 6.36 -12.80
N SER A 259 18.38 6.02 -11.70
CA SER A 259 18.08 6.97 -10.62
C SER A 259 19.17 7.05 -9.54
N PHE A 260 19.99 6.01 -9.41
CA PHE A 260 21.06 5.89 -8.40
C PHE A 260 22.32 5.30 -9.05
N PRO A 261 22.99 6.03 -9.98
CA PRO A 261 24.22 5.54 -10.57
C PRO A 261 25.27 5.33 -9.48
N SER A 262 25.96 4.16 -9.54
CA SER A 262 26.99 3.72 -8.59
C SER A 262 28.24 4.62 -8.65
#